data_0232e56329507156b3b782a4023c1926
#
_entry.id   0232e56329507156b3b782a4023c1926
#
_cell.length_a   1.000
_cell.length_b   1.000
_cell.length_c   1.000
_cell.angle_alpha   90.00
_cell.angle_beta   90.00
_cell.angle_gamma   90.00
#
_symmetry.space_group_name_H-M   'P 1'
#
loop_
_entity.id
_entity.type
_entity.pdbx_description
1 polymer ?
#
loop_
_entity_poly.entity_id
_entity_poly.type
_entity_poly.pdbx_seq_one_letter_code
_entity_poly.pdbx_strand_id
1 'polypeptide(L)'
;MINRILSGVVGAFLLMLSPLTHAQANFPEPKEGDWIAPEFTFNSGEKLKDLRIHYYTIGDKTKPAVLLLHGTNQPIKALLANGFGGELFGPGQALDSSKYFIIMPESIGSGKSSKPSDGLRMKFPQYDYNDMVQAQYRLVKEGLGVNHLRLVMGYSMGGMQTWLWGEKYPDMMDALVPMASLPNELSGRNWMMRRILIESIKNDPTWNNGEYTQQPPTLKTASIMFSIATTGGTLAYQSKAPTRAQADKLVEDRLAAPSNSDANDFIYIWGSSANYNAAPELNKIKAPVLVINSADDERNPVETGILENELKKIKQATLFLIPASKDTSGHGTMMSAKFYKDELQRFLEKNPSQKNNKK
;
A
#
# COMPACT_ATOMS: atom_id res chain seq x y z
N MET A 1 -59.91 -55.90 -3.89
CA MET A 1 -60.44 -55.07 -2.80
C MET A 1 -59.36 -54.99 -1.74
N ILE A 2 -58.86 -53.85 -1.50
CA ILE A 2 -58.33 -53.19 -0.30
C ILE A 2 -57.30 -52.15 -0.72
N ASN A 3 -57.74 -50.92 -0.73
CA ASN A 3 -56.95 -49.71 -0.87
C ASN A 3 -55.98 -49.56 0.28
N ARG A 4 -54.70 -49.31 0.02
CA ARG A 4 -53.77 -48.73 1.00
C ARG A 4 -53.34 -47.37 0.57
N ILE A 5 -53.79 -46.36 1.27
CA ILE A 5 -53.40 -44.95 1.16
C ILE A 5 -52.01 -44.84 1.84
N LEU A 6 -50.96 -44.46 1.08
CA LEU A 6 -49.68 -44.04 1.64
C LEU A 6 -49.71 -42.52 1.79
N SER A 7 -49.74 -42.11 3.08
CA SER A 7 -49.53 -40.71 3.45
C SER A 7 -48.02 -40.36 3.37
N GLY A 8 -47.64 -39.54 2.40
CA GLY A 8 -46.30 -39.00 2.31
C GLY A 8 -46.14 -37.81 3.27
N VAL A 9 -45.24 -37.90 4.20
CA VAL A 9 -44.80 -36.82 5.08
C VAL A 9 -43.74 -36.03 4.30
N VAL A 10 -44.10 -34.83 3.86
CA VAL A 10 -43.13 -33.84 3.27
C VAL A 10 -42.45 -33.17 4.45
N GLY A 11 -41.23 -33.57 4.74
CA GLY A 11 -40.35 -32.91 5.71
C GLY A 11 -39.76 -31.63 5.05
N ALA A 12 -40.24 -30.46 5.44
CA ALA A 12 -39.63 -29.19 5.07
C ALA A 12 -38.31 -29.04 5.83
N PHE A 13 -37.20 -29.20 5.11
CA PHE A 13 -35.86 -28.81 5.59
C PHE A 13 -35.77 -27.28 5.53
N LEU A 14 -35.98 -26.59 6.66
CA LEU A 14 -35.58 -25.20 6.83
C LEU A 14 -34.04 -25.13 6.87
N LEU A 15 -33.42 -24.78 5.75
CA LEU A 15 -32.04 -24.30 5.71
C LEU A 15 -31.99 -23.00 6.52
N MET A 16 -31.56 -23.08 7.76
CA MET A 16 -31.14 -21.90 8.51
C MET A 16 -29.86 -21.36 7.84
N LEU A 17 -30.03 -20.36 7.00
CA LEU A 17 -28.95 -19.48 6.57
C LEU A 17 -28.49 -18.71 7.81
N SER A 18 -27.45 -19.23 8.48
CA SER A 18 -26.72 -18.44 9.47
C SER A 18 -26.17 -17.21 8.76
N PRO A 19 -26.48 -15.98 9.19
CA PRO A 19 -25.84 -14.82 8.64
C PRO A 19 -24.31 -14.98 8.88
N LEU A 20 -23.52 -14.94 7.82
CA LEU A 20 -22.08 -14.71 7.90
C LEU A 20 -21.91 -13.35 8.59
N THR A 21 -21.77 -13.37 9.91
CA THR A 21 -21.36 -12.20 10.66
C THR A 21 -19.95 -11.85 10.17
N HIS A 22 -19.86 -10.90 9.27
CA HIS A 22 -18.60 -10.17 9.08
C HIS A 22 -18.24 -9.64 10.47
N ALA A 23 -17.13 -10.12 11.02
CA ALA A 23 -16.64 -9.53 12.26
C ALA A 23 -16.53 -8.03 12.03
N GLN A 24 -17.36 -7.26 12.74
CA GLN A 24 -17.38 -5.80 12.64
C GLN A 24 -15.98 -5.33 13.02
N ALA A 25 -15.42 -4.42 12.21
CA ALA A 25 -14.11 -3.84 12.50
C ALA A 25 -14.14 -3.24 13.93
N ASN A 26 -13.07 -3.43 14.67
CA ASN A 26 -12.94 -2.92 16.05
C ASN A 26 -12.61 -1.42 16.11
N PHE A 27 -12.80 -0.69 15.01
CA PHE A 27 -12.60 0.75 14.87
C PHE A 27 -13.78 1.40 14.11
N PRO A 28 -13.98 2.72 14.21
CA PRO A 28 -15.06 3.42 13.53
C PRO A 28 -14.99 3.33 12.02
N GLU A 29 -16.15 3.37 11.34
CA GLU A 29 -16.21 3.43 9.89
C GLU A 29 -15.41 4.62 9.35
N PRO A 30 -14.59 4.42 8.31
CA PRO A 30 -13.84 5.50 7.67
C PRO A 30 -14.77 6.53 7.02
N LYS A 31 -14.39 7.80 7.10
CA LYS A 31 -14.99 8.88 6.33
C LYS A 31 -14.21 9.06 5.03
N GLU A 32 -14.93 9.05 3.91
CA GLU A 32 -14.35 9.35 2.59
C GLU A 32 -14.43 10.84 2.29
N GLY A 33 -13.48 11.36 1.52
CA GLY A 33 -13.47 12.73 1.04
C GLY A 33 -12.61 12.88 -0.20
N ASP A 34 -12.86 13.95 -0.95
CA ASP A 34 -12.06 14.40 -2.07
C ASP A 34 -11.46 15.77 -1.75
N TRP A 35 -10.19 15.95 -2.04
CA TRP A 35 -9.54 17.24 -2.07
C TRP A 35 -9.12 17.55 -3.50
N ILE A 36 -9.44 18.76 -3.97
CA ILE A 36 -9.13 19.22 -5.33
C ILE A 36 -8.06 20.29 -5.25
N ALA A 37 -6.93 20.07 -5.90
CA ALA A 37 -5.97 21.14 -6.18
C ALA A 37 -6.40 21.84 -7.47
N PRO A 38 -6.77 23.14 -7.42
CA PRO A 38 -7.24 23.85 -8.62
C PRO A 38 -6.23 23.87 -9.75
N GLU A 39 -4.94 23.94 -9.41
CA GLU A 39 -3.81 23.75 -10.31
C GLU A 39 -2.72 22.94 -9.58
N PHE A 40 -2.20 21.93 -10.27
CA PHE A 40 -1.06 21.15 -9.83
C PHE A 40 0.02 21.13 -10.91
N THR A 41 1.25 21.53 -10.54
CA THR A 41 2.41 21.48 -11.41
C THR A 41 3.25 20.28 -11.03
N PHE A 42 3.42 19.36 -11.96
CA PHE A 42 4.22 18.15 -11.80
C PHE A 42 5.72 18.45 -11.91
N ASN A 43 6.54 17.55 -11.40
CA ASN A 43 7.99 17.64 -11.46
C ASN A 43 8.51 17.67 -12.92
N SER A 44 7.75 17.13 -13.87
CA SER A 44 7.98 17.24 -15.31
C SER A 44 7.80 18.65 -15.86
N GLY A 45 7.18 19.58 -15.10
CA GLY A 45 6.77 20.91 -15.54
C GLY A 45 5.37 20.95 -16.18
N GLU A 46 4.76 19.78 -16.44
CA GLU A 46 3.38 19.70 -16.92
C GLU A 46 2.41 20.15 -15.83
N LYS A 47 1.22 20.57 -16.24
CA LYS A 47 0.19 21.06 -15.33
C LYS A 47 -1.13 20.31 -15.53
N LEU A 48 -1.83 20.08 -14.44
CA LEU A 48 -3.19 19.56 -14.45
C LEU A 48 -4.10 20.48 -13.61
N LYS A 49 -5.23 20.88 -14.18
CA LYS A 49 -6.29 21.56 -13.45
C LYS A 49 -7.12 20.52 -12.69
N ASP A 50 -7.59 20.93 -11.52
CA ASP A 50 -8.52 20.15 -10.70
C ASP A 50 -7.99 18.74 -10.39
N LEU A 51 -6.69 18.63 -10.03
CA LEU A 51 -6.14 17.36 -9.57
C LEU A 51 -6.89 16.92 -8.31
N ARG A 52 -7.60 15.80 -8.40
CA ARG A 52 -8.33 15.19 -7.28
C ARG A 52 -7.45 14.19 -6.54
N ILE A 53 -7.39 14.34 -5.21
CA ILE A 53 -6.87 13.33 -4.28
C ILE A 53 -8.03 12.83 -3.43
N HIS A 54 -8.40 11.58 -3.62
CA HIS A 54 -9.36 10.88 -2.76
C HIS A 54 -8.67 10.40 -1.50
N TYR A 55 -9.37 10.42 -0.36
CA TYR A 55 -8.80 10.00 0.91
C TYR A 55 -9.84 9.44 1.86
N TYR A 56 -9.36 8.68 2.82
CA TYR A 56 -10.13 8.18 3.96
C TYR A 56 -9.57 8.76 5.26
N THR A 57 -10.45 8.99 6.23
CA THR A 57 -10.05 9.37 7.58
C THR A 57 -10.79 8.57 8.63
N ILE A 58 -10.11 8.28 9.75
CA ILE A 58 -10.69 7.66 10.94
C ILE A 58 -10.29 8.48 12.15
N GLY A 59 -11.19 8.61 13.13
CA GLY A 59 -10.93 9.34 14.37
C GLY A 59 -11.29 10.83 14.30
N ASP A 60 -10.93 11.55 15.35
CA ASP A 60 -11.22 12.96 15.52
C ASP A 60 -10.05 13.82 15.03
N LYS A 61 -10.33 14.79 14.13
CA LYS A 61 -9.33 15.69 13.55
C LYS A 61 -8.59 16.58 14.57
N THR A 62 -9.10 16.70 15.78
CA THR A 62 -8.42 17.43 16.86
C THR A 62 -7.28 16.64 17.51
N LYS A 63 -7.22 15.34 17.27
CA LYS A 63 -6.19 14.44 17.77
C LYS A 63 -4.90 14.52 16.94
N PRO A 64 -3.76 14.05 17.47
CA PRO A 64 -2.53 13.94 16.69
C PRO A 64 -2.74 13.14 15.42
N ALA A 65 -2.32 13.70 14.27
CA ALA A 65 -2.59 13.11 12.96
C ALA A 65 -1.53 12.06 12.59
N VAL A 66 -1.98 10.96 12.00
CA VAL A 66 -1.16 9.88 11.45
C VAL A 66 -1.45 9.76 9.95
N LEU A 67 -0.40 9.79 9.13
CA LEU A 67 -0.51 9.62 7.69
C LEU A 67 -0.08 8.21 7.31
N LEU A 68 -0.98 7.44 6.68
CA LEU A 68 -0.74 6.08 6.21
C LEU A 68 -0.75 6.01 4.69
N LEU A 69 0.30 5.45 4.08
CA LEU A 69 0.54 5.44 2.65
C LEU A 69 0.53 4.00 2.11
N HIS A 70 -0.29 3.75 1.09
CA HIS A 70 -0.51 2.43 0.49
C HIS A 70 0.58 2.02 -0.51
N GLY A 71 0.62 0.73 -0.85
CA GLY A 71 1.53 0.16 -1.86
C GLY A 71 1.06 0.38 -3.30
N THR A 72 1.96 0.17 -4.26
CA THR A 72 1.68 0.28 -5.70
C THR A 72 0.49 -0.57 -6.11
N ASN A 73 -0.46 0.03 -6.81
CA ASN A 73 -1.66 -0.62 -7.34
C ASN A 73 -2.49 -1.37 -6.28
N GLN A 74 -2.44 -0.92 -5.02
CA GLN A 74 -3.29 -1.43 -3.96
C GLN A 74 -4.43 -0.46 -3.66
N PRO A 75 -5.66 -0.94 -3.50
CA PRO A 75 -6.74 -0.10 -3.01
C PRO A 75 -6.45 0.31 -1.56
N ILE A 76 -6.73 1.55 -1.21
CA ILE A 76 -6.56 2.05 0.17
C ILE A 76 -7.34 1.20 1.18
N LYS A 77 -8.47 0.61 0.77
CA LYS A 77 -9.26 -0.32 1.59
C LYS A 77 -8.48 -1.53 2.10
N ALA A 78 -7.35 -1.87 1.48
CA ALA A 78 -6.46 -2.91 2.00
C ALA A 78 -5.90 -2.54 3.39
N LEU A 79 -5.69 -1.25 3.67
CA LEU A 79 -5.25 -0.79 4.99
C LEU A 79 -6.36 -0.90 6.06
N LEU A 80 -7.61 -1.08 5.66
CA LEU A 80 -8.75 -1.30 6.56
C LEU A 80 -8.99 -2.78 6.87
N ALA A 81 -8.29 -3.68 6.20
CA ALA A 81 -8.45 -5.12 6.39
C ALA A 81 -8.06 -5.56 7.81
N ASN A 82 -8.67 -6.68 8.26
CA ASN A 82 -8.42 -7.23 9.60
C ASN A 82 -6.94 -7.45 9.92
N GLY A 83 -6.13 -7.85 8.93
CA GLY A 83 -4.70 -8.08 9.11
C GLY A 83 -3.86 -6.81 9.32
N PHE A 84 -4.36 -5.64 8.91
CA PHE A 84 -3.70 -4.35 9.09
C PHE A 84 -4.51 -3.44 10.03
N GLY A 85 -5.60 -2.84 9.58
CA GLY A 85 -6.39 -1.92 10.38
C GLY A 85 -7.00 -2.58 11.61
N GLY A 86 -7.48 -3.84 11.50
CA GLY A 86 -8.00 -4.61 12.62
C GLY A 86 -6.98 -4.88 13.73
N GLU A 87 -5.70 -4.89 13.40
CA GLU A 87 -4.58 -5.10 14.34
C GLU A 87 -3.99 -3.77 14.87
N LEU A 88 -4.33 -2.61 14.24
CA LEU A 88 -3.66 -1.34 14.55
C LEU A 88 -4.60 -0.24 15.04
N PHE A 89 -5.87 -0.20 14.63
CA PHE A 89 -6.75 0.98 14.80
C PHE A 89 -7.73 0.86 15.95
N GLY A 90 -7.90 -0.32 16.52
CA GLY A 90 -8.83 -0.56 17.64
C GLY A 90 -8.33 0.01 18.98
N PRO A 91 -9.20 0.01 20.01
CA PRO A 91 -8.86 0.52 21.33
C PRO A 91 -7.61 -0.16 21.92
N GLY A 92 -6.67 0.64 22.38
CA GLY A 92 -5.41 0.15 22.99
C GLY A 92 -4.35 -0.32 22.00
N GLN A 93 -4.64 -0.36 20.71
CA GLN A 93 -3.67 -0.73 19.66
C GLN A 93 -2.75 0.46 19.31
N ALA A 94 -1.66 0.18 18.60
CA ALA A 94 -0.59 1.14 18.30
C ALA A 94 -1.07 2.44 17.64
N LEU A 95 -2.08 2.37 16.78
CA LEU A 95 -2.70 3.50 16.09
C LEU A 95 -4.18 3.65 16.46
N ASP A 96 -4.50 3.46 17.74
CA ASP A 96 -5.85 3.58 18.30
C ASP A 96 -6.58 4.83 17.79
N SER A 97 -7.65 4.62 17.03
CA SER A 97 -8.43 5.68 16.38
C SER A 97 -9.18 6.59 17.36
N SER A 98 -9.28 6.23 18.64
CA SER A 98 -9.77 7.13 19.70
C SER A 98 -8.71 8.15 20.14
N LYS A 99 -7.42 7.88 19.86
CA LYS A 99 -6.27 8.70 20.22
C LYS A 99 -5.66 9.45 19.05
N TYR A 100 -5.84 8.95 17.84
CA TYR A 100 -5.24 9.49 16.62
C TYR A 100 -6.29 9.85 15.56
N PHE A 101 -5.96 10.86 14.76
CA PHE A 101 -6.63 11.15 13.50
C PHE A 101 -5.86 10.48 12.36
N ILE A 102 -6.37 9.38 11.86
CA ILE A 102 -5.72 8.58 10.81
C ILE A 102 -6.14 9.09 9.44
N ILE A 103 -5.17 9.42 8.60
CA ILE A 103 -5.36 9.95 7.24
C ILE A 103 -4.76 8.97 6.26
N MET A 104 -5.54 8.54 5.27
CA MET A 104 -5.15 7.56 4.25
C MET A 104 -5.49 8.10 2.87
N PRO A 105 -4.57 8.83 2.19
CA PRO A 105 -4.80 9.31 0.83
C PRO A 105 -4.60 8.18 -0.19
N GLU A 106 -5.40 8.17 -1.25
CA GLU A 106 -5.09 7.45 -2.48
C GLU A 106 -4.10 8.26 -3.29
N SER A 107 -3.00 7.66 -3.69
CA SER A 107 -1.96 8.34 -4.50
C SER A 107 -2.49 8.74 -5.88
N ILE A 108 -1.89 9.74 -6.52
CA ILE A 108 -2.10 10.02 -7.94
C ILE A 108 -1.95 8.72 -8.73
N GLY A 109 -2.87 8.45 -9.66
CA GLY A 109 -2.88 7.21 -10.43
C GLY A 109 -3.57 6.03 -9.75
N SER A 110 -4.16 6.20 -8.56
CA SER A 110 -4.80 5.13 -7.79
C SER A 110 -6.25 5.43 -7.43
N GLY A 111 -7.05 4.39 -7.38
CA GLY A 111 -8.40 4.41 -6.83
C GLY A 111 -9.30 5.48 -7.46
N LYS A 112 -9.83 6.37 -6.62
CA LYS A 112 -10.66 7.50 -7.03
C LYS A 112 -9.86 8.80 -7.21
N SER A 113 -8.55 8.83 -6.91
CA SER A 113 -7.67 9.97 -7.25
C SER A 113 -7.51 10.10 -8.76
N SER A 114 -7.16 11.31 -9.23
CA SER A 114 -6.92 11.55 -10.66
C SER A 114 -5.91 10.58 -11.26
N LYS A 115 -6.23 10.03 -12.43
CA LYS A 115 -5.45 8.99 -13.10
C LYS A 115 -5.67 8.99 -14.62
N PRO A 116 -4.80 8.36 -15.41
CA PRO A 116 -4.90 8.27 -16.86
C PRO A 116 -6.25 7.82 -17.38
N SER A 117 -6.85 6.79 -16.76
CA SER A 117 -8.15 6.23 -17.18
C SER A 117 -9.35 7.18 -16.97
N ASP A 118 -9.18 8.30 -16.27
CA ASP A 118 -10.23 9.32 -16.10
C ASP A 118 -10.48 10.14 -17.40
N GLY A 119 -9.88 9.75 -18.53
CA GLY A 119 -10.14 10.33 -19.85
C GLY A 119 -8.91 10.84 -20.60
N LEU A 120 -7.84 11.22 -19.90
CA LEU A 120 -6.61 11.73 -20.55
C LEU A 120 -5.74 10.59 -21.11
N ARG A 121 -5.91 9.36 -20.65
CA ARG A 121 -5.13 8.21 -21.09
C ARG A 121 -3.62 8.51 -21.06
N MET A 122 -2.89 8.23 -22.16
CA MET A 122 -1.45 8.51 -22.27
C MET A 122 -1.09 10.00 -22.39
N LYS A 123 -2.09 10.89 -22.41
CA LYS A 123 -1.90 12.36 -22.32
C LYS A 123 -1.99 12.86 -20.87
N PHE A 124 -2.21 11.99 -19.90
CA PHE A 124 -2.12 12.36 -18.49
C PHE A 124 -0.68 12.80 -18.18
N PRO A 125 -0.46 13.89 -17.40
CA PRO A 125 0.89 14.33 -17.06
C PRO A 125 1.74 13.21 -16.45
N GLN A 126 3.01 13.15 -16.84
CA GLN A 126 3.93 12.19 -16.22
C GLN A 126 4.19 12.60 -14.77
N TYR A 127 3.96 11.68 -13.84
CA TYR A 127 4.16 11.92 -12.43
C TYR A 127 5.16 10.93 -11.82
N ASP A 128 5.78 11.36 -10.74
CA ASP A 128 6.71 10.57 -9.97
C ASP A 128 6.33 10.53 -8.47
N TYR A 129 7.16 9.90 -7.65
CA TYR A 129 6.89 9.83 -6.21
C TYR A 129 7.02 11.19 -5.52
N ASN A 130 7.79 12.13 -6.06
CA ASN A 130 7.87 13.48 -5.52
C ASN A 130 6.55 14.22 -5.71
N ASP A 131 5.90 14.03 -6.87
CA ASP A 131 4.57 14.60 -7.14
C ASP A 131 3.51 14.03 -6.21
N MET A 132 3.55 12.71 -5.97
CA MET A 132 2.64 12.07 -5.02
C MET A 132 2.81 12.63 -3.61
N VAL A 133 4.05 12.77 -3.13
CA VAL A 133 4.37 13.34 -1.82
C VAL A 133 3.96 14.81 -1.73
N GLN A 134 4.17 15.60 -2.79
CA GLN A 134 3.70 16.99 -2.86
C GLN A 134 2.17 17.07 -2.78
N ALA A 135 1.45 16.23 -3.51
CA ALA A 135 -0.01 16.19 -3.47
C ALA A 135 -0.53 15.78 -2.08
N GLN A 136 0.09 14.78 -1.46
CA GLN A 136 -0.21 14.36 -0.08
C GLN A 136 0.05 15.49 0.93
N TYR A 137 1.17 16.21 0.80
CA TYR A 137 1.49 17.35 1.65
C TYR A 137 0.44 18.45 1.53
N ARG A 138 0.04 18.80 0.30
CA ARG A 138 -0.99 19.80 0.05
C ARG A 138 -2.36 19.36 0.60
N LEU A 139 -2.76 18.10 0.40
CA LEU A 139 -3.96 17.55 1.04
C LEU A 139 -3.92 17.72 2.57
N VAL A 140 -2.81 17.32 3.21
CA VAL A 140 -2.65 17.38 4.67
C VAL A 140 -2.73 18.83 5.17
N LYS A 141 -2.02 19.76 4.50
CA LYS A 141 -1.94 21.17 4.91
C LYS A 141 -3.17 21.99 4.48
N GLU A 142 -3.50 21.95 3.21
CA GLU A 142 -4.53 22.82 2.61
C GLU A 142 -5.93 22.22 2.74
N GLY A 143 -6.05 20.90 2.52
CA GLY A 143 -7.35 20.21 2.56
C GLY A 143 -7.82 19.90 3.98
N LEU A 144 -6.94 19.40 4.82
CA LEU A 144 -7.29 18.94 6.17
C LEU A 144 -6.88 19.90 7.29
N GLY A 145 -6.07 20.94 7.01
CA GLY A 145 -5.61 21.92 7.99
C GLY A 145 -4.64 21.33 9.03
N VAL A 146 -4.00 20.19 8.73
CA VAL A 146 -3.06 19.53 9.64
C VAL A 146 -1.69 20.15 9.49
N ASN A 147 -1.17 20.73 10.57
CA ASN A 147 0.12 21.43 10.59
C ASN A 147 1.31 20.57 11.05
N HIS A 148 1.04 19.39 11.61
CA HIS A 148 2.07 18.49 12.09
C HIS A 148 1.52 17.08 12.21
N LEU A 149 2.32 16.08 11.85
CA LEU A 149 1.98 14.66 11.89
C LEU A 149 2.67 13.99 13.07
N ARG A 150 1.94 13.17 13.79
CA ARG A 150 2.53 12.28 14.81
C ARG A 150 3.39 11.20 14.16
N LEU A 151 2.97 10.75 13.00
CA LEU A 151 3.60 9.64 12.27
C LEU A 151 3.32 9.75 10.79
N VAL A 152 4.33 9.46 9.97
CA VAL A 152 4.14 9.03 8.58
C VAL A 152 4.60 7.58 8.47
N MET A 153 3.71 6.71 8.02
CA MET A 153 3.97 5.28 7.89
C MET A 153 3.48 4.82 6.53
N GLY A 154 4.28 4.05 5.82
CA GLY A 154 3.90 3.58 4.49
C GLY A 154 4.50 2.24 4.13
N TYR A 155 3.84 1.55 3.22
CA TYR A 155 4.19 0.23 2.76
C TYR A 155 4.59 0.25 1.28
N SER A 156 5.73 -0.38 0.91
CA SER A 156 6.19 -0.50 -0.49
C SER A 156 6.35 0.88 -1.14
N MET A 157 5.54 1.24 -2.15
CA MET A 157 5.44 2.58 -2.70
C MET A 157 5.27 3.63 -1.59
N GLY A 158 4.32 3.40 -0.67
CA GLY A 158 4.12 4.28 0.49
C GLY A 158 5.33 4.32 1.42
N GLY A 159 6.11 3.24 1.54
CA GLY A 159 7.37 3.21 2.26
C GLY A 159 8.44 4.08 1.60
N MET A 160 8.54 4.02 0.27
CA MET A 160 9.41 4.90 -0.51
C MET A 160 8.99 6.37 -0.40
N GLN A 161 7.69 6.65 -0.40
CA GLN A 161 7.16 7.99 -0.15
C GLN A 161 7.42 8.46 1.30
N THR A 162 7.42 7.55 2.28
CA THR A 162 7.74 7.88 3.68
C THR A 162 9.18 8.39 3.83
N TRP A 163 10.14 7.82 3.11
CA TRP A 163 11.50 8.35 3.04
C TRP A 163 11.53 9.77 2.50
N LEU A 164 10.84 10.03 1.36
CA LEU A 164 10.75 11.35 0.76
C LEU A 164 10.04 12.37 1.65
N TRP A 165 9.04 11.97 2.43
CA TRP A 165 8.41 12.83 3.42
C TRP A 165 9.41 13.31 4.47
N GLY A 166 10.26 12.41 4.98
CA GLY A 166 11.28 12.75 5.95
C GLY A 166 12.33 13.74 5.45
N GLU A 167 12.68 13.64 4.17
CA GLU A 167 13.66 14.54 3.53
C GLU A 167 13.09 15.91 3.19
N LYS A 168 11.90 15.90 2.56
CA LYS A 168 11.28 17.13 2.04
C LYS A 168 10.64 17.97 3.12
N TYR A 169 10.11 17.35 4.16
CA TYR A 169 9.36 18.01 5.22
C TYR A 169 9.85 17.60 6.61
N PRO A 170 11.16 17.71 6.91
CA PRO A 170 11.77 17.13 8.12
C PRO A 170 11.20 17.65 9.44
N ASP A 171 10.51 18.79 9.44
CA ASP A 171 9.89 19.39 10.64
C ASP A 171 8.39 19.08 10.76
N MET A 172 7.85 18.31 9.83
CA MET A 172 6.41 18.05 9.74
C MET A 172 5.95 16.82 10.54
N MET A 173 6.87 15.98 11.05
CA MET A 173 6.47 14.75 11.74
C MET A 173 7.36 14.45 12.95
N ASP A 174 6.77 13.72 13.92
CA ASP A 174 7.49 13.22 15.09
C ASP A 174 8.21 11.89 14.85
N ALA A 175 7.72 11.08 13.88
CA ALA A 175 8.25 9.74 13.61
C ALA A 175 8.00 9.31 12.16
N LEU A 176 8.85 8.42 11.65
CA LEU A 176 8.73 7.79 10.32
C LEU A 176 8.80 6.27 10.42
N VAL A 177 7.92 5.58 9.68
CA VAL A 177 7.92 4.11 9.59
C VAL A 177 7.81 3.67 8.12
N PRO A 178 8.92 3.71 7.36
CA PRO A 178 8.96 3.12 6.02
C PRO A 178 8.99 1.59 6.13
N MET A 179 8.10 0.91 5.41
CA MET A 179 7.98 -0.55 5.42
C MET A 179 8.18 -1.14 4.03
N ALA A 180 8.81 -2.33 3.96
CA ALA A 180 9.09 -3.05 2.72
C ALA A 180 9.65 -2.15 1.62
N SER A 181 10.66 -1.35 1.94
CA SER A 181 11.25 -0.36 1.04
C SER A 181 12.71 -0.10 1.34
N LEU A 182 13.47 0.21 0.29
CA LEU A 182 14.83 0.76 0.37
C LEU A 182 14.77 2.27 0.05
N PRO A 183 15.68 3.08 0.60
CA PRO A 183 15.78 4.49 0.25
C PRO A 183 16.47 4.74 -1.12
N ASN A 184 17.18 3.74 -1.64
CA ASN A 184 17.95 3.84 -2.88
C ASN A 184 17.06 3.76 -4.12
N GLU A 185 17.62 4.16 -5.25
CA GLU A 185 17.00 3.91 -6.55
C GLU A 185 16.64 2.43 -6.72
N LEU A 186 15.57 2.17 -7.43
CA LEU A 186 15.17 0.81 -7.76
C LEU A 186 16.15 0.24 -8.78
N SER A 187 16.79 -0.86 -8.43
CA SER A 187 17.81 -1.51 -9.25
C SER A 187 17.67 -3.03 -9.20
N GLY A 188 18.61 -3.73 -9.81
CA GLY A 188 18.68 -5.18 -9.82
C GLY A 188 17.39 -5.86 -10.29
N ARG A 189 17.05 -6.99 -9.66
CA ARG A 189 15.87 -7.78 -10.05
C ARG A 189 14.57 -7.01 -9.92
N ASN A 190 14.40 -6.16 -8.90
CA ASN A 190 13.19 -5.39 -8.70
C ASN A 190 12.91 -4.47 -9.90
N TRP A 191 13.92 -3.70 -10.34
CA TRP A 191 13.76 -2.81 -11.49
C TRP A 191 13.64 -3.56 -12.81
N MET A 192 14.47 -4.59 -13.05
CA MET A 192 14.37 -5.41 -14.26
C MET A 192 12.98 -6.00 -14.45
N MET A 193 12.39 -6.55 -13.39
CA MET A 193 11.03 -7.13 -13.44
C MET A 193 9.95 -6.07 -13.64
N ARG A 194 10.09 -4.86 -13.04
CA ARG A 194 9.18 -3.73 -13.32
C ARG A 194 9.25 -3.31 -14.78
N ARG A 195 10.46 -3.26 -15.34
CA ARG A 195 10.68 -2.90 -16.74
C ARG A 195 10.00 -3.92 -17.67
N ILE A 196 10.21 -5.21 -17.43
CA ILE A 196 9.56 -6.28 -18.20
C ILE A 196 8.03 -6.17 -18.09
N LEU A 197 7.50 -5.93 -16.90
CA LEU A 197 6.06 -5.75 -16.67
C LEU A 197 5.48 -4.62 -17.54
N ILE A 198 6.11 -3.44 -17.53
CA ILE A 198 5.68 -2.28 -18.32
C ILE A 198 5.79 -2.58 -19.82
N GLU A 199 6.94 -3.10 -20.27
CA GLU A 199 7.19 -3.40 -21.68
C GLU A 199 6.28 -4.52 -22.21
N SER A 200 5.91 -5.50 -21.38
CA SER A 200 4.95 -6.54 -21.77
C SER A 200 3.60 -5.94 -22.17
N ILE A 201 3.14 -4.91 -21.45
CA ILE A 201 1.88 -4.22 -21.75
C ILE A 201 2.04 -3.35 -23.01
N LYS A 202 3.12 -2.57 -23.08
CA LYS A 202 3.38 -1.67 -24.23
C LYS A 202 3.58 -2.41 -25.56
N ASN A 203 4.13 -3.62 -25.50
CA ASN A 203 4.32 -4.47 -26.68
C ASN A 203 3.12 -5.35 -27.00
N ASP A 204 2.04 -5.31 -26.21
CA ASP A 204 0.79 -5.95 -26.58
C ASP A 204 0.12 -5.15 -27.72
N PRO A 205 -0.10 -5.75 -28.90
CA PRO A 205 -0.71 -5.04 -30.03
C PRO A 205 -2.07 -4.43 -29.70
N THR A 206 -2.81 -5.01 -28.76
CA THR A 206 -4.15 -4.54 -28.36
C THR A 206 -4.08 -3.31 -27.46
N TRP A 207 -2.92 -2.98 -26.85
CA TRP A 207 -2.73 -1.75 -26.09
C TRP A 207 -2.82 -0.49 -26.98
N ASN A 208 -2.43 -0.59 -28.26
CA ASN A 208 -2.60 0.45 -29.26
C ASN A 208 -2.17 1.86 -28.79
N ASN A 209 -0.97 1.97 -28.23
CA ASN A 209 -0.44 3.22 -27.67
C ASN A 209 -1.33 3.90 -26.60
N GLY A 210 -2.09 3.10 -25.88
CA GLY A 210 -3.02 3.55 -24.84
C GLY A 210 -4.45 3.80 -25.29
N GLU A 211 -4.75 3.58 -26.58
CA GLU A 211 -6.08 3.81 -27.18
C GLU A 211 -6.86 2.49 -27.36
N TYR A 212 -6.73 1.57 -26.41
CA TYR A 212 -7.47 0.29 -26.40
C TYR A 212 -8.94 0.47 -26.07
N THR A 213 -9.76 -0.46 -26.54
CA THR A 213 -11.20 -0.57 -26.22
C THR A 213 -11.48 -1.67 -25.19
N GLN A 214 -10.56 -2.64 -25.07
CA GLN A 214 -10.57 -3.69 -24.06
C GLN A 214 -9.19 -3.78 -23.44
N GLN A 215 -9.11 -4.14 -22.17
CA GLN A 215 -7.83 -4.25 -21.47
C GLN A 215 -6.92 -5.27 -22.18
N PRO A 216 -5.64 -4.92 -22.42
CA PRO A 216 -4.68 -5.84 -23.02
C PRO A 216 -4.54 -7.13 -22.19
N PRO A 217 -4.64 -8.32 -22.79
CA PRO A 217 -4.55 -9.60 -22.06
C PRO A 217 -3.25 -9.77 -21.31
N THR A 218 -2.14 -9.23 -21.82
CA THR A 218 -0.82 -9.28 -21.18
C THR A 218 -0.77 -8.57 -19.84
N LEU A 219 -1.60 -7.56 -19.58
CA LEU A 219 -1.68 -6.86 -18.29
C LEU A 219 -1.84 -7.86 -17.13
N LYS A 220 -2.78 -8.78 -17.24
CA LYS A 220 -3.07 -9.75 -16.18
C LYS A 220 -1.94 -10.76 -16.00
N THR A 221 -1.49 -11.36 -17.10
CA THR A 221 -0.43 -12.38 -17.05
C THR A 221 0.88 -11.81 -16.53
N ALA A 222 1.29 -10.63 -17.02
CA ALA A 222 2.50 -9.96 -16.58
C ALA A 222 2.41 -9.57 -15.09
N SER A 223 1.25 -9.11 -14.60
CA SER A 223 1.03 -8.79 -13.19
C SER A 223 1.17 -10.02 -12.29
N ILE A 224 0.61 -11.17 -12.70
CA ILE A 224 0.70 -12.43 -11.96
C ILE A 224 2.16 -12.89 -11.91
N MET A 225 2.85 -12.90 -13.06
CA MET A 225 4.26 -13.28 -13.15
C MET A 225 5.15 -12.39 -12.29
N PHE A 226 4.99 -11.07 -12.38
CA PHE A 226 5.69 -10.12 -11.53
C PHE A 226 5.45 -10.40 -10.05
N SER A 227 4.20 -10.62 -9.64
CA SER A 227 3.85 -10.90 -8.25
C SER A 227 4.54 -12.16 -7.75
N ILE A 228 4.50 -13.27 -8.50
CA ILE A 228 5.13 -14.53 -8.11
C ILE A 228 6.66 -14.38 -8.05
N ALA A 229 7.27 -13.73 -9.05
CA ALA A 229 8.72 -13.64 -9.18
C ALA A 229 9.38 -12.68 -8.19
N THR A 230 8.64 -11.71 -7.65
CA THR A 230 9.24 -10.62 -6.86
C THR A 230 8.69 -10.46 -5.45
N THR A 231 7.59 -11.13 -5.09
CA THR A 231 7.03 -10.98 -3.75
C THR A 231 7.88 -11.70 -2.71
N GLY A 232 8.42 -12.87 -3.03
CA GLY A 232 9.13 -13.73 -2.08
C GLY A 232 8.16 -14.60 -1.29
N GLY A 233 8.60 -15.04 -0.11
CA GLY A 233 7.81 -15.96 0.73
C GLY A 233 7.85 -17.40 0.20
N THR A 234 9.03 -17.87 -0.21
CA THR A 234 9.23 -19.24 -0.73
C THR A 234 8.70 -20.32 0.21
N LEU A 235 8.91 -20.17 1.53
CA LEU A 235 8.38 -21.11 2.53
C LEU A 235 6.85 -21.12 2.54
N ALA A 236 6.22 -19.94 2.42
CA ALA A 236 4.76 -19.82 2.35
C ALA A 236 4.20 -20.43 1.06
N TYR A 237 4.84 -20.17 -0.10
CA TYR A 237 4.42 -20.80 -1.36
C TYR A 237 4.56 -22.32 -1.31
N GLN A 238 5.70 -22.84 -0.80
CA GLN A 238 5.90 -24.27 -0.68
C GLN A 238 4.88 -24.93 0.29
N SER A 239 4.52 -24.22 1.37
CA SER A 239 3.50 -24.69 2.30
C SER A 239 2.09 -24.72 1.68
N LYS A 240 1.75 -23.71 0.85
CA LYS A 240 0.43 -23.60 0.21
C LYS A 240 0.27 -24.52 -1.01
N ALA A 241 1.37 -24.78 -1.71
CA ALA A 241 1.39 -25.56 -2.94
C ALA A 241 2.56 -26.57 -2.95
N PRO A 242 2.55 -27.56 -2.03
CA PRO A 242 3.61 -28.57 -1.92
C PRO A 242 3.63 -29.56 -3.10
N THR A 243 2.60 -29.59 -3.95
CA THR A 243 2.50 -30.43 -5.14
C THR A 243 2.26 -29.62 -6.39
N ARG A 244 2.59 -30.18 -7.56
CA ARG A 244 2.33 -29.55 -8.86
C ARG A 244 0.87 -29.19 -9.03
N ALA A 245 -0.05 -30.08 -8.71
CA ALA A 245 -1.50 -29.83 -8.87
C ALA A 245 -1.98 -28.64 -8.01
N GLN A 246 -1.43 -28.47 -6.83
CA GLN A 246 -1.76 -27.30 -5.98
C GLN A 246 -1.12 -26.02 -6.52
N ALA A 247 0.08 -26.09 -7.10
CA ALA A 247 0.72 -24.95 -7.76
C ALA A 247 -0.08 -24.54 -9.01
N ASP A 248 -0.49 -25.51 -9.85
CA ASP A 248 -1.34 -25.27 -11.02
C ASP A 248 -2.65 -24.56 -10.59
N LYS A 249 -3.31 -25.08 -9.54
CA LYS A 249 -4.52 -24.45 -9.01
C LYS A 249 -4.33 -23.02 -8.54
N LEU A 250 -3.22 -22.70 -7.89
CA LEU A 250 -2.94 -21.32 -7.45
C LEU A 250 -2.77 -20.36 -8.65
N VAL A 251 -2.19 -20.83 -9.73
CA VAL A 251 -2.05 -20.03 -10.98
C VAL A 251 -3.40 -19.89 -11.66
N GLU A 252 -4.15 -20.97 -11.80
CA GLU A 252 -5.50 -20.96 -12.39
C GLU A 252 -6.46 -20.04 -11.64
N ASP A 253 -6.48 -20.10 -10.31
CA ASP A 253 -7.30 -19.22 -9.46
C ASP A 253 -6.96 -17.73 -9.70
N ARG A 254 -5.67 -17.39 -9.83
CA ARG A 254 -5.23 -16.02 -10.14
C ARG A 254 -5.63 -15.59 -11.55
N LEU A 255 -5.50 -16.49 -12.52
CA LEU A 255 -5.92 -16.24 -13.91
C LEU A 255 -7.43 -16.08 -14.02
N ALA A 256 -8.21 -16.85 -13.26
CA ALA A 256 -9.67 -16.76 -13.24
C ALA A 256 -10.20 -15.54 -12.45
N ALA A 257 -9.47 -15.04 -11.45
CA ALA A 257 -9.91 -13.91 -10.63
C ALA A 257 -10.21 -12.66 -11.48
N PRO A 258 -11.30 -11.93 -11.21
CA PRO A 258 -11.59 -10.68 -11.92
C PRO A 258 -10.50 -9.65 -11.67
N SER A 259 -10.22 -8.80 -12.67
CA SER A 259 -9.28 -7.69 -12.56
C SER A 259 -9.96 -6.41 -13.07
N ASN A 260 -9.87 -5.36 -12.26
CA ASN A 260 -10.33 -4.02 -12.61
C ASN A 260 -9.16 -3.08 -12.91
N SER A 261 -7.96 -3.64 -13.15
CA SER A 261 -6.78 -2.83 -13.48
C SER A 261 -6.92 -2.26 -14.88
N ASP A 262 -6.55 -0.99 -15.03
CA ASP A 262 -6.43 -0.32 -16.32
C ASP A 262 -4.95 -0.29 -16.74
N ALA A 263 -4.70 -0.56 -18.03
CA ALA A 263 -3.33 -0.71 -18.55
C ALA A 263 -2.55 0.61 -18.49
N ASN A 264 -3.19 1.74 -18.80
CA ASN A 264 -2.52 3.05 -18.74
C ASN A 264 -2.23 3.46 -17.30
N ASP A 265 -3.20 3.31 -16.39
CA ASP A 265 -3.00 3.55 -14.95
C ASP A 265 -1.84 2.70 -14.44
N PHE A 266 -1.79 1.44 -14.87
CA PHE A 266 -0.77 0.49 -14.47
C PHE A 266 0.64 0.91 -14.95
N ILE A 267 0.78 1.28 -16.23
CA ILE A 267 2.05 1.76 -16.80
C ILE A 267 2.54 3.00 -16.04
N TYR A 268 1.65 3.96 -15.78
CA TYR A 268 1.99 5.20 -15.09
C TYR A 268 2.42 4.95 -13.64
N ILE A 269 1.63 4.21 -12.86
CA ILE A 269 1.94 4.02 -11.44
C ILE A 269 3.18 3.17 -11.21
N TRP A 270 3.45 2.17 -12.09
CA TRP A 270 4.69 1.38 -12.00
C TRP A 270 5.89 2.17 -12.53
N GLY A 271 5.67 3.01 -13.55
CA GLY A 271 6.69 3.90 -14.10
C GLY A 271 7.08 5.05 -13.19
N SER A 272 6.18 5.52 -12.32
CA SER A 272 6.41 6.67 -11.44
C SER A 272 7.57 6.51 -10.45
N SER A 273 8.09 5.31 -10.30
CA SER A 273 9.25 5.01 -9.46
C SER A 273 10.61 5.10 -10.18
N ALA A 274 10.62 5.44 -11.47
CA ALA A 274 11.84 5.36 -12.29
C ALA A 274 12.97 6.29 -11.84
N ASN A 275 12.64 7.42 -11.24
CA ASN A 275 13.59 8.42 -10.74
C ASN A 275 13.65 8.49 -9.22
N TYR A 276 13.02 7.52 -8.52
CA TYR A 276 13.06 7.47 -7.07
C TYR A 276 14.48 7.21 -6.56
N ASN A 277 14.98 8.08 -5.69
CA ASN A 277 16.21 7.87 -4.95
C ASN A 277 16.26 8.83 -3.75
N ALA A 278 15.97 8.33 -2.56
CA ALA A 278 16.04 9.10 -1.31
C ALA A 278 17.45 9.04 -0.66
N ALA A 279 18.29 8.07 -1.02
CA ALA A 279 19.56 7.80 -0.35
C ALA A 279 20.54 9.00 -0.25
N PRO A 280 20.61 9.94 -1.20
CA PRO A 280 21.48 11.11 -1.10
C PRO A 280 21.11 12.08 0.01
N GLU A 281 19.82 12.15 0.41
CA GLU A 281 19.28 13.18 1.27
C GLU A 281 18.85 12.66 2.67
N LEU A 282 19.14 11.40 3.01
CA LEU A 282 18.75 10.76 4.28
C LEU A 282 19.22 11.51 5.53
N ASN A 283 20.35 12.22 5.44
CA ASN A 283 20.88 13.04 6.53
C ASN A 283 20.00 14.25 6.88
N LYS A 284 19.05 14.63 6.01
CA LYS A 284 18.04 15.67 6.29
C LYS A 284 16.94 15.20 7.21
N ILE A 285 16.75 13.90 7.37
CA ILE A 285 15.72 13.32 8.22
C ILE A 285 16.03 13.61 9.68
N LYS A 286 15.13 14.33 10.36
CA LYS A 286 15.25 14.73 11.76
C LYS A 286 14.50 13.80 12.70
N ALA A 287 13.37 13.28 12.24
CA ALA A 287 12.52 12.39 13.01
C ALA A 287 13.17 11.02 13.23
N PRO A 288 12.96 10.35 14.38
CA PRO A 288 13.29 8.95 14.57
C PRO A 288 12.63 8.07 13.48
N VAL A 289 13.37 7.07 13.01
CA VAL A 289 12.94 6.15 11.95
C VAL A 289 12.93 4.72 12.45
N LEU A 290 11.80 4.03 12.30
CA LEU A 290 11.70 2.58 12.43
C LEU A 290 11.44 1.98 11.04
N VAL A 291 12.41 1.27 10.49
CA VAL A 291 12.22 0.52 9.25
C VAL A 291 11.71 -0.87 9.56
N ILE A 292 10.68 -1.33 8.86
CA ILE A 292 10.12 -2.68 9.03
C ILE A 292 10.19 -3.40 7.68
N ASN A 293 11.01 -4.45 7.60
CA ASN A 293 11.12 -5.30 6.41
C ASN A 293 11.01 -6.78 6.78
N SER A 294 10.70 -7.62 5.79
CA SER A 294 10.71 -9.08 5.93
C SER A 294 11.96 -9.67 5.29
N ALA A 295 12.57 -10.64 5.96
CA ALA A 295 13.81 -11.27 5.48
C ALA A 295 13.61 -12.07 4.18
N ASP A 296 12.38 -12.43 3.84
CA ASP A 296 12.00 -13.14 2.62
C ASP A 296 11.41 -12.22 1.54
N ASP A 297 11.61 -10.89 1.64
CA ASP A 297 11.15 -9.92 0.66
C ASP A 297 12.11 -9.84 -0.53
N GLU A 298 11.71 -10.39 -1.67
CA GLU A 298 12.52 -10.41 -2.89
C GLU A 298 12.67 -9.04 -3.60
N ARG A 299 11.85 -8.05 -3.22
CA ARG A 299 11.97 -6.67 -3.74
C ARG A 299 12.99 -5.85 -2.94
N ASN A 300 13.23 -6.23 -1.69
CA ASN A 300 14.14 -5.57 -0.76
C ASN A 300 15.06 -6.62 -0.11
N PRO A 301 15.87 -7.34 -0.90
CA PRO A 301 16.64 -8.48 -0.43
C PRO A 301 17.70 -8.06 0.59
N VAL A 302 17.67 -8.69 1.75
CA VAL A 302 18.52 -8.35 2.90
C VAL A 302 20.00 -8.67 2.64
N GLU A 303 20.29 -9.69 1.82
CA GLU A 303 21.66 -10.10 1.46
C GLU A 303 22.45 -9.02 0.73
N THR A 304 21.81 -7.99 0.21
CA THR A 304 22.49 -6.85 -0.42
C THR A 304 23.19 -5.94 0.59
N GLY A 305 22.77 -5.95 1.85
CA GLY A 305 23.27 -5.05 2.91
C GLY A 305 23.03 -3.55 2.64
N ILE A 306 22.25 -3.21 1.60
CA ILE A 306 22.00 -1.82 1.18
C ILE A 306 21.32 -1.06 2.31
N LEU A 307 20.24 -1.61 2.86
CA LEU A 307 19.46 -0.91 3.87
C LEU A 307 20.28 -0.57 5.12
N GLU A 308 21.00 -1.54 5.66
CA GLU A 308 21.82 -1.36 6.85
C GLU A 308 22.92 -0.31 6.64
N ASN A 309 23.47 -0.22 5.43
CA ASN A 309 24.45 0.79 5.09
C ASN A 309 23.82 2.19 5.01
N GLU A 310 22.66 2.31 4.39
CA GLU A 310 21.97 3.60 4.26
C GLU A 310 21.48 4.14 5.61
N LEU A 311 21.03 3.27 6.52
CA LEU A 311 20.55 3.68 7.85
C LEU A 311 21.65 4.35 8.69
N LYS A 312 22.92 4.11 8.43
CA LYS A 312 24.04 4.78 9.09
C LYS A 312 24.07 6.30 8.84
N LYS A 313 23.39 6.78 7.79
CA LYS A 313 23.28 8.20 7.46
C LYS A 313 22.23 8.93 8.30
N ILE A 314 21.37 8.20 9.00
CA ILE A 314 20.26 8.75 9.79
C ILE A 314 20.62 8.70 11.28
N LYS A 315 20.48 9.84 11.96
CA LYS A 315 20.89 9.99 13.36
C LYS A 315 20.18 9.01 14.31
N GLN A 316 18.90 8.73 14.07
CA GLN A 316 18.07 7.83 14.88
C GLN A 316 17.28 6.91 13.97
N ALA A 317 17.87 5.79 13.59
CA ALA A 317 17.22 4.77 12.77
C ALA A 317 17.37 3.40 13.40
N THR A 318 16.32 2.61 13.33
CA THR A 318 16.27 1.21 13.78
C THR A 318 15.64 0.35 12.69
N LEU A 319 16.24 -0.80 12.41
CA LEU A 319 15.67 -1.82 11.53
C LEU A 319 15.03 -2.92 12.37
N PHE A 320 13.75 -3.17 12.14
CA PHE A 320 13.05 -4.37 12.58
C PHE A 320 12.87 -5.31 11.40
N LEU A 321 13.69 -6.37 11.36
CA LEU A 321 13.64 -7.37 10.32
C LEU A 321 12.82 -8.57 10.79
N ILE A 322 11.68 -8.82 10.14
CA ILE A 322 10.81 -9.97 10.41
C ILE A 322 11.47 -11.21 9.81
N PRO A 323 11.76 -12.26 10.62
CA PRO A 323 12.36 -13.49 10.12
C PRO A 323 11.49 -14.20 9.08
N ALA A 324 12.11 -14.78 8.06
CA ALA A 324 11.41 -15.62 7.09
C ALA A 324 10.77 -16.84 7.75
N SER A 325 9.52 -17.15 7.41
CA SER A 325 8.78 -18.28 7.92
C SER A 325 7.72 -18.77 6.93
N LYS A 326 7.05 -19.88 7.23
CA LYS A 326 5.87 -20.33 6.47
C LYS A 326 4.65 -19.41 6.62
N ASP A 327 4.64 -18.56 7.63
CA ASP A 327 3.54 -17.62 7.94
C ASP A 327 3.80 -16.21 7.39
N THR A 328 5.04 -15.90 6.96
CA THR A 328 5.38 -14.68 6.22
C THR A 328 5.01 -14.83 4.75
N SER A 329 4.89 -13.72 4.05
CA SER A 329 4.49 -13.67 2.64
C SER A 329 5.43 -12.77 1.83
N GLY A 330 6.73 -12.78 2.14
CA GLY A 330 7.73 -11.94 1.50
C GLY A 330 7.32 -10.46 1.57
N HIS A 331 7.30 -9.78 0.44
CA HIS A 331 6.88 -8.37 0.32
C HIS A 331 5.49 -8.11 0.90
N GLY A 332 4.57 -9.06 0.85
CA GLY A 332 3.21 -8.95 1.38
C GLY A 332 3.09 -9.06 2.90
N THR A 333 4.15 -9.43 3.61
CA THR A 333 4.15 -9.62 5.07
C THR A 333 3.68 -8.37 5.82
N MET A 334 3.97 -7.18 5.27
CA MET A 334 3.59 -5.89 5.88
C MET A 334 2.07 -5.68 6.01
N MET A 335 1.26 -6.38 5.24
CA MET A 335 -0.20 -6.34 5.37
C MET A 335 -0.74 -7.19 6.53
N SER A 336 0.15 -7.85 7.30
CA SER A 336 -0.15 -8.62 8.50
C SER A 336 0.56 -7.98 9.71
N ALA A 337 -0.08 -6.98 10.31
CA ALA A 337 0.51 -6.19 11.39
C ALA A 337 0.81 -6.98 12.66
N LYS A 338 0.23 -8.20 12.80
CA LYS A 338 0.58 -9.14 13.88
C LYS A 338 2.08 -9.38 14.03
N PHE A 339 2.86 -9.24 12.95
CA PHE A 339 4.32 -9.45 12.97
C PHE A 339 5.11 -8.27 13.55
N TYR A 340 4.52 -7.06 13.61
CA TYR A 340 5.27 -5.87 13.98
C TYR A 340 4.51 -4.86 14.87
N LYS A 341 3.22 -5.11 15.17
CA LYS A 341 2.41 -4.17 15.96
C LYS A 341 3.02 -3.82 17.32
N ASP A 342 3.61 -4.81 17.99
CA ASP A 342 4.24 -4.61 19.31
C ASP A 342 5.52 -3.77 19.21
N GLU A 343 6.30 -3.94 18.13
CA GLU A 343 7.48 -3.11 17.88
C GLU A 343 7.09 -1.68 17.50
N LEU A 344 6.05 -1.50 16.70
CA LEU A 344 5.49 -0.20 16.39
C LEU A 344 5.01 0.51 17.66
N GLN A 345 4.31 -0.20 18.54
CA GLN A 345 3.86 0.33 19.82
C GLN A 345 5.05 0.81 20.67
N ARG A 346 6.06 -0.05 20.88
CA ARG A 346 7.29 0.30 21.63
C ARG A 346 8.01 1.50 21.03
N PHE A 347 8.11 1.56 19.71
CA PHE A 347 8.75 2.68 19.02
C PHE A 347 8.02 3.99 19.26
N LEU A 348 6.69 4.00 19.15
CA LEU A 348 5.88 5.20 19.42
C LEU A 348 5.94 5.65 20.88
N GLU A 349 5.97 4.73 21.84
CA GLU A 349 6.11 5.03 23.29
C GLU A 349 7.48 5.63 23.59
N LYS A 350 8.55 5.09 23.01
CA LYS A 350 9.92 5.60 23.17
C LYS A 350 10.12 6.99 22.57
N ASN A 351 9.34 7.32 21.55
CA ASN A 351 9.42 8.59 20.82
C ASN A 351 8.08 9.37 20.95
N PRO A 352 7.78 9.96 22.11
CA PRO A 352 6.52 10.67 22.33
C PRO A 352 6.42 11.92 21.43
N SER A 353 5.18 12.44 21.25
CA SER A 353 4.96 13.64 20.46
C SER A 353 5.69 14.86 21.03
N GLN A 354 6.41 15.57 20.17
CA GLN A 354 7.16 16.78 20.55
C GLN A 354 6.24 17.94 20.96
N LYS A 355 4.98 17.96 20.50
CA LYS A 355 4.02 19.00 20.92
C LYS A 355 3.66 18.94 22.40
N ASN A 356 3.79 17.80 23.05
CA ASN A 356 3.50 17.66 24.49
C ASN A 356 4.65 18.15 25.39
N ASN A 357 5.83 18.41 24.85
CA ASN A 357 7.01 18.81 25.60
C ASN A 357 7.24 20.36 25.62
N LYS A 358 6.34 21.13 25.01
CA LYS A 358 6.38 22.61 25.02
C LYS A 358 5.25 23.19 25.88
N LYS A 359 5.08 22.65 27.10
CA LYS A 359 4.31 23.29 28.19
C LYS A 359 5.26 23.85 29.26
#